data_ade3e67a93f2c8bd388f6e5e468debb3
#
_entry.id   ade3e67a93f2c8bd388f6e5e468debb3
#
_cell.length_a   1.000
_cell.length_b   1.000
_cell.length_c   1.000
_cell.angle_alpha   90.00
_cell.angle_beta   90.00
_cell.angle_gamma   90.00
#
_symmetry.space_group_name_H-M   'P 1'
#
loop_
_entity.id
_entity.type
_entity.pdbx_description
1 polymer ?
#
loop_
_entity_poly.entity_id
_entity_poly.type
_entity_poly.pdbx_seq_one_letter_code
_entity_poly.pdbx_strand_id
1 'polypeptide(L)'
;MPPVLQRLIALSAMGLAACATVPAPENAEQEMMAADRAFAARAMEIGAGPAFVEFAADDVTIFPSAGVPQTGKAAVEAWTSTWPQDMIIAWAPEAAHAGSGGDFGYTWGYATYTTAGQAGASYGKYITVWQRQPDGAWKWIADMGASAPPPEAR
;
A
#
# COMPACT_ATOMS: atom_id res chain seq x y z
N MET A 1 -0.87 43.48 -63.22
CA MET A 1 -1.39 43.02 -61.94
C MET A 1 -0.45 42.00 -61.42
N PRO A 2 0.32 42.25 -60.30
CA PRO A 2 1.20 41.25 -59.72
C PRO A 2 0.42 40.40 -58.69
N PRO A 3 0.80 39.11 -58.46
CA PRO A 3 0.16 38.22 -57.52
C PRO A 3 0.56 38.54 -56.10
N VAL A 4 -0.43 38.52 -55.21
CA VAL A 4 -0.25 38.69 -53.74
C VAL A 4 0.32 37.41 -53.14
N LEU A 5 1.51 37.51 -52.55
CA LEU A 5 2.19 36.43 -51.87
C LEU A 5 1.63 36.30 -50.44
N GLN A 6 0.78 35.30 -50.18
CA GLN A 6 0.27 34.97 -48.87
C GLN A 6 1.37 34.29 -48.07
N ARG A 7 1.88 34.97 -47.03
CA ARG A 7 2.80 34.39 -46.03
C ARG A 7 1.97 33.59 -45.03
N LEU A 8 2.16 32.27 -45.04
CA LEU A 8 1.73 31.36 -43.96
C LEU A 8 2.63 31.57 -42.75
N ILE A 9 2.04 32.07 -41.67
CA ILE A 9 2.68 32.12 -40.37
C ILE A 9 2.42 30.76 -39.71
N ALA A 10 3.46 29.92 -39.61
CA ALA A 10 3.41 28.70 -38.84
C ALA A 10 3.54 29.05 -37.34
N LEU A 11 2.46 28.88 -36.58
CA LEU A 11 2.44 29.02 -35.15
C LEU A 11 3.02 27.72 -34.56
N SER A 12 4.29 27.73 -34.14
CA SER A 12 4.91 26.64 -33.39
C SER A 12 4.37 26.65 -31.94
N ALA A 13 3.47 25.73 -31.61
CA ALA A 13 3.05 25.51 -30.27
C ALA A 13 4.22 24.81 -29.49
N MET A 14 4.93 25.57 -28.68
CA MET A 14 5.89 25.06 -27.73
C MET A 14 5.11 24.41 -26.58
N GLY A 15 4.99 23.09 -26.61
CA GLY A 15 4.44 22.31 -25.47
C GLY A 15 5.38 22.45 -24.27
N LEU A 16 4.92 23.12 -23.20
CA LEU A 16 5.57 23.03 -21.91
C LEU A 16 5.39 21.60 -21.39
N ALA A 17 6.44 20.79 -21.45
CA ALA A 17 6.51 19.57 -20.69
C ALA A 17 6.52 19.96 -19.20
N ALA A 18 5.41 19.73 -18.50
CA ALA A 18 5.38 19.83 -17.04
C ALA A 18 6.35 18.76 -16.51
N CYS A 19 7.50 19.18 -15.99
CA CYS A 19 8.33 18.31 -15.17
C CYS A 19 7.51 17.92 -13.95
N ALA A 20 7.03 16.68 -13.89
CA ALA A 20 6.48 16.14 -12.67
C ALA A 20 7.61 16.17 -11.62
N THR A 21 7.44 16.98 -10.59
CA THR A 21 8.36 16.99 -9.45
C THR A 21 8.22 15.66 -8.72
N VAL A 22 9.30 14.89 -8.65
CA VAL A 22 9.38 13.70 -7.82
C VAL A 22 9.16 14.12 -6.36
N PRO A 23 8.18 13.55 -5.62
CA PRO A 23 7.98 13.88 -4.21
C PRO A 23 9.25 13.62 -3.41
N ALA A 24 9.54 14.47 -2.42
CA ALA A 24 10.65 14.23 -1.51
C ALA A 24 10.41 12.93 -0.72
N PRO A 25 11.44 12.12 -0.44
CA PRO A 25 11.31 10.85 0.29
C PRO A 25 10.56 11.00 1.63
N GLU A 26 10.80 12.08 2.38
CA GLU A 26 10.12 12.38 3.65
C GLU A 26 8.60 12.52 3.49
N ASN A 27 8.13 13.13 2.39
CA ASN A 27 6.70 13.21 2.09
C ASN A 27 6.12 11.83 1.78
N ALA A 28 6.87 11.00 1.05
CA ALA A 28 6.48 9.63 0.73
C ALA A 28 6.35 8.75 1.99
N GLU A 29 7.26 8.90 2.96
CA GLU A 29 7.18 8.21 4.25
C GLU A 29 5.91 8.60 5.02
N GLN A 30 5.60 9.89 5.09
CA GLN A 30 4.38 10.38 5.74
C GLN A 30 3.11 9.86 5.06
N GLU A 31 3.09 9.84 3.73
CA GLU A 31 1.98 9.35 2.93
C GLU A 31 1.78 7.83 3.09
N MET A 32 2.87 7.04 3.10
CA MET A 32 2.80 5.60 3.38
C MET A 32 2.29 5.31 4.80
N MET A 33 2.76 6.07 5.80
CA MET A 33 2.25 5.97 7.17
C MET A 33 0.75 6.31 7.24
N ALA A 34 0.29 7.29 6.46
CA ALA A 34 -1.13 7.63 6.38
C ALA A 34 -1.93 6.53 5.66
N ALA A 35 -1.41 5.96 4.57
CA ALA A 35 -2.03 4.86 3.85
C ALA A 35 -2.17 3.60 4.73
N ASP A 36 -1.13 3.27 5.49
CA ASP A 36 -1.15 2.13 6.42
C ASP A 36 -2.17 2.32 7.54
N ARG A 37 -2.25 3.53 8.13
CA ARG A 37 -3.31 3.84 9.12
C ARG A 37 -4.71 3.79 8.51
N ALA A 38 -4.88 4.26 7.28
CA ALA A 38 -6.16 4.19 6.58
C ALA A 38 -6.56 2.73 6.30
N PHE A 39 -5.59 1.90 5.94
CA PHE A 39 -5.77 0.47 5.76
C PHE A 39 -6.20 -0.21 7.08
N ALA A 40 -5.51 0.08 8.19
CA ALA A 40 -5.89 -0.43 9.50
C ALA A 40 -7.31 0.00 9.91
N ALA A 41 -7.66 1.28 9.73
CA ALA A 41 -8.99 1.79 10.01
C ALA A 41 -10.06 1.10 9.15
N ARG A 42 -9.79 0.91 7.86
CA ARG A 42 -10.69 0.23 6.94
C ARG A 42 -10.91 -1.24 7.32
N ALA A 43 -9.86 -1.91 7.80
CA ALA A 43 -9.98 -3.28 8.30
C ALA A 43 -10.92 -3.40 9.52
N MET A 44 -10.96 -2.38 10.37
CA MET A 44 -11.93 -2.33 11.47
C MET A 44 -13.36 -2.08 11.01
N GLU A 45 -13.57 -1.43 9.86
CA GLU A 45 -14.90 -1.13 9.32
C GLU A 45 -15.53 -2.30 8.57
N ILE A 46 -14.74 -2.94 7.68
CA ILE A 46 -15.26 -3.95 6.74
C ILE A 46 -14.69 -5.36 6.96
N GLY A 47 -13.83 -5.51 7.96
CA GLY A 47 -13.07 -6.73 8.20
C GLY A 47 -11.69 -6.74 7.52
N ALA A 48 -10.75 -7.47 8.11
CA ALA A 48 -9.37 -7.49 7.63
C ALA A 48 -9.26 -8.04 6.19
N GLY A 49 -9.89 -9.16 5.88
CA GLY A 49 -9.83 -9.78 4.54
C GLY A 49 -10.23 -8.84 3.41
N PRO A 50 -11.44 -8.27 3.41
CA PRO A 50 -11.86 -7.28 2.40
C PRO A 50 -10.95 -6.06 2.31
N ALA A 51 -10.45 -5.54 3.45
CA ALA A 51 -9.52 -4.41 3.45
C ALA A 51 -8.17 -4.77 2.80
N PHE A 52 -7.64 -5.97 3.05
CA PHE A 52 -6.43 -6.46 2.38
C PHE A 52 -6.59 -6.46 0.85
N VAL A 53 -7.73 -6.91 0.34
CA VAL A 53 -8.03 -6.89 -1.10
C VAL A 53 -8.16 -5.44 -1.63
N GLU A 54 -8.84 -4.55 -0.88
CA GLU A 54 -9.10 -3.16 -1.27
C GLU A 54 -7.78 -2.38 -1.42
N PHE A 55 -6.83 -2.55 -0.49
CA PHE A 55 -5.56 -1.82 -0.48
C PHE A 55 -4.44 -2.47 -1.31
N ALA A 56 -4.62 -3.70 -1.78
CA ALA A 56 -3.64 -4.39 -2.63
C ALA A 56 -3.48 -3.72 -4.00
N ALA A 57 -2.26 -3.72 -4.53
CA ALA A 57 -2.00 -3.49 -5.95
C ALA A 57 -2.47 -4.70 -6.78
N ASP A 58 -2.65 -4.52 -8.08
CA ASP A 58 -3.11 -5.61 -8.95
C ASP A 58 -2.06 -6.73 -9.09
N ASP A 59 -0.78 -6.37 -9.01
CA ASP A 59 0.39 -7.26 -9.10
C ASP A 59 0.99 -7.65 -7.74
N VAL A 60 0.24 -7.47 -6.66
CA VAL A 60 0.63 -7.78 -5.29
C VAL A 60 1.17 -9.21 -5.15
N THR A 61 2.17 -9.40 -4.29
CA THR A 61 2.68 -10.71 -3.91
C THR A 61 2.44 -10.97 -2.43
N ILE A 62 1.79 -12.09 -2.11
CA ILE A 62 1.60 -12.56 -0.74
C ILE A 62 2.58 -13.68 -0.42
N PHE A 63 2.98 -13.76 0.86
CA PHE A 63 3.89 -14.76 1.39
C PHE A 63 3.17 -15.54 2.50
N PRO A 64 2.33 -16.53 2.16
CA PRO A 64 1.67 -17.35 3.16
C PRO A 64 2.71 -18.04 4.06
N SER A 65 2.40 -18.21 5.35
CA SER A 65 3.29 -18.88 6.32
C SER A 65 3.64 -20.32 5.93
N ALA A 66 2.80 -20.95 5.11
CA ALA A 66 3.05 -22.24 4.48
C ALA A 66 2.73 -22.17 2.98
N GLY A 67 3.58 -22.77 2.16
CA GLY A 67 3.41 -22.79 0.72
C GLY A 67 4.36 -21.86 -0.04
N VAL A 68 4.04 -21.64 -1.32
CA VAL A 68 4.82 -20.76 -2.20
C VAL A 68 4.22 -19.36 -2.27
N PRO A 69 5.00 -18.32 -2.57
CA PRO A 69 4.47 -16.99 -2.85
C PRO A 69 3.43 -17.04 -3.97
N GLN A 70 2.38 -16.21 -3.84
CA GLN A 70 1.30 -16.11 -4.81
C GLN A 70 1.11 -14.64 -5.20
N THR A 71 0.67 -14.38 -6.43
CA THR A 71 0.55 -13.02 -6.96
C THR A 71 -0.87 -12.69 -7.39
N GLY A 72 -1.20 -11.40 -7.32
CA GLY A 72 -2.46 -10.82 -7.76
C GLY A 72 -3.56 -10.78 -6.70
N LYS A 73 -4.52 -9.88 -6.88
CA LYS A 73 -5.63 -9.68 -5.94
C LYS A 73 -6.47 -10.93 -5.70
N ALA A 74 -6.65 -11.78 -6.72
CA ALA A 74 -7.38 -13.03 -6.54
C ALA A 74 -6.67 -13.99 -5.55
N ALA A 75 -5.34 -13.96 -5.50
CA ALA A 75 -4.58 -14.71 -4.51
C ALA A 75 -4.78 -14.13 -3.10
N VAL A 76 -4.83 -12.80 -2.96
CA VAL A 76 -5.15 -12.14 -1.68
C VAL A 76 -6.53 -12.54 -1.20
N GLU A 77 -7.53 -12.49 -2.07
CA GLU A 77 -8.91 -12.89 -1.75
C GLU A 77 -8.99 -14.35 -1.30
N ALA A 78 -8.37 -15.25 -2.07
CA ALA A 78 -8.31 -16.67 -1.72
C ALA A 78 -7.59 -16.91 -0.38
N TRP A 79 -6.49 -16.22 -0.12
CA TRP A 79 -5.74 -16.31 1.13
C TRP A 79 -6.57 -15.80 2.32
N THR A 80 -7.12 -14.59 2.22
CA THR A 80 -7.88 -13.98 3.32
C THR A 80 -9.21 -14.68 3.58
N SER A 81 -9.80 -15.36 2.60
CA SER A 81 -11.01 -16.17 2.77
C SER A 81 -10.81 -17.37 3.70
N THR A 82 -9.55 -17.78 3.94
CA THR A 82 -9.23 -18.86 4.88
C THR A 82 -9.15 -18.39 6.34
N TRP A 83 -9.19 -17.09 6.58
CA TRP A 83 -9.10 -16.51 7.91
C TRP A 83 -10.42 -16.70 8.69
N PRO A 84 -10.36 -16.83 10.03
CA PRO A 84 -11.59 -16.84 10.83
C PRO A 84 -12.43 -15.59 10.54
N GLN A 85 -13.72 -15.76 10.34
CA GLN A 85 -14.65 -14.67 9.96
C GLN A 85 -14.75 -13.58 11.04
N ASP A 86 -14.50 -13.95 12.28
CA ASP A 86 -14.56 -13.12 13.47
C ASP A 86 -13.18 -12.68 13.98
N MET A 87 -12.15 -12.90 13.14
CA MET A 87 -10.79 -12.42 13.44
C MET A 87 -10.71 -10.92 13.25
N ILE A 88 -10.22 -10.24 14.28
CA ILE A 88 -9.88 -8.83 14.25
C ILE A 88 -8.36 -8.73 14.24
N ILE A 89 -7.83 -7.99 13.28
CA ILE A 89 -6.42 -7.60 13.21
C ILE A 89 -6.37 -6.09 13.43
N ALA A 90 -5.83 -5.67 14.57
CA ALA A 90 -5.59 -4.27 14.88
C ALA A 90 -4.10 -3.98 14.80
N TRP A 91 -3.69 -3.00 14.01
CA TRP A 91 -2.28 -2.64 13.85
C TRP A 91 -2.07 -1.14 13.72
N ALA A 92 -0.83 -0.72 13.94
CA ALA A 92 -0.37 0.63 13.69
C ALA A 92 1.08 0.60 13.18
N PRO A 93 1.42 1.43 12.17
CA PRO A 93 2.79 1.57 11.73
C PRO A 93 3.63 2.35 12.76
N GLU A 94 4.84 1.87 13.00
CA GLU A 94 5.85 2.51 13.84
C GLU A 94 6.75 3.45 13.02
N ALA A 95 7.15 3.02 11.83
CA ALA A 95 7.99 3.80 10.94
C ALA A 95 7.76 3.44 9.47
N ALA A 96 8.21 4.33 8.60
CA ALA A 96 8.29 4.13 7.16
C ALA A 96 9.69 4.48 6.65
N HIS A 97 10.05 3.89 5.52
CA HIS A 97 11.26 4.25 4.76
C HIS A 97 10.93 4.25 3.28
N ALA A 98 11.24 5.37 2.61
CA ALA A 98 11.02 5.56 1.19
C ALA A 98 12.32 5.48 0.40
N GLY A 99 12.25 4.94 -0.82
CA GLY A 99 13.30 5.07 -1.81
C GLY A 99 13.45 6.52 -2.29
N SER A 100 14.59 6.87 -2.84
CA SER A 100 14.91 8.23 -3.32
C SER A 100 13.95 8.75 -4.41
N GLY A 101 13.23 7.85 -5.10
CA GLY A 101 12.20 8.20 -6.09
C GLY A 101 10.88 8.66 -5.48
N GLY A 102 10.63 8.43 -4.18
CA GLY A 102 9.39 8.82 -3.51
C GLY A 102 8.13 8.10 -3.99
N ASP A 103 8.28 6.99 -4.72
CA ASP A 103 7.20 6.20 -5.31
C ASP A 103 7.14 4.76 -4.77
N PHE A 104 8.10 4.41 -3.91
CA PHE A 104 8.28 3.07 -3.38
C PHE A 104 8.88 3.12 -1.98
N GLY A 105 8.47 2.21 -1.11
CA GLY A 105 9.01 2.10 0.23
C GLY A 105 8.30 1.03 1.06
N TYR A 106 8.49 1.07 2.36
CA TYR A 106 7.82 0.17 3.29
C TYR A 106 7.45 0.87 4.59
N THR A 107 6.42 0.35 5.23
CA THR A 107 6.09 0.58 6.63
C THR A 107 6.37 -0.70 7.42
N TRP A 108 6.60 -0.55 8.72
CA TRP A 108 6.60 -1.68 9.64
C TRP A 108 5.94 -1.28 10.96
N GLY A 109 5.44 -2.27 11.68
CA GLY A 109 4.78 -2.02 12.95
C GLY A 109 4.40 -3.31 13.67
N TYR A 110 3.50 -3.17 14.62
CA TYR A 110 2.97 -4.27 15.40
C TYR A 110 1.49 -4.47 15.17
N ALA A 111 1.08 -5.73 15.26
CA ALA A 111 -0.31 -6.13 15.13
C ALA A 111 -0.76 -6.94 16.35
N THR A 112 -2.04 -6.83 16.68
CA THR A 112 -2.74 -7.62 17.68
C THR A 112 -3.85 -8.38 16.98
N TYR A 113 -3.93 -9.68 17.22
CA TYR A 113 -4.92 -10.57 16.65
C TYR A 113 -5.83 -11.06 17.76
N THR A 114 -7.13 -10.91 17.55
CA THR A 114 -8.17 -11.45 18.45
C THR A 114 -9.21 -12.20 17.61
N THR A 115 -9.80 -13.25 18.19
CA THR A 115 -10.88 -14.03 17.55
C THR A 115 -11.95 -14.24 18.60
N ALA A 116 -13.23 -14.06 18.23
CA ALA A 116 -14.33 -14.25 19.17
C ALA A 116 -14.34 -15.67 19.72
N GLY A 117 -14.61 -15.80 21.00
CA GLY A 117 -14.62 -17.10 21.69
C GLY A 117 -13.23 -17.67 22.04
N GLN A 118 -12.14 -17.05 21.61
CA GLN A 118 -10.79 -17.41 22.05
C GLN A 118 -10.35 -16.51 23.20
N ALA A 119 -9.78 -17.11 24.24
CA ALA A 119 -9.22 -16.36 25.36
C ALA A 119 -7.85 -15.78 24.99
N GLY A 120 -7.67 -14.46 25.22
CA GLY A 120 -6.42 -13.76 24.98
C GLY A 120 -6.27 -13.24 23.57
N ALA A 121 -5.15 -12.52 23.37
CA ALA A 121 -4.74 -11.99 22.08
C ALA A 121 -3.38 -12.63 21.69
N SER A 122 -3.12 -12.73 20.40
CA SER A 122 -1.79 -13.00 19.88
C SER A 122 -1.20 -11.72 19.28
N TYR A 123 0.13 -11.67 19.22
CA TYR A 123 0.86 -10.47 18.82
C TYR A 123 1.80 -10.77 17.69
N GLY A 124 1.88 -9.84 16.76
CA GLY A 124 2.76 -9.90 15.61
C GLY A 124 3.50 -8.60 15.36
N LYS A 125 4.45 -8.68 14.48
CA LYS A 125 5.11 -7.57 13.83
C LYS A 125 4.97 -7.77 12.33
N TYR A 126 4.92 -6.69 11.57
CA TYR A 126 4.73 -6.76 10.14
C TYR A 126 5.66 -5.81 9.40
N ILE A 127 5.84 -6.07 8.14
CA ILE A 127 6.37 -5.17 7.13
C ILE A 127 5.45 -5.21 5.93
N THR A 128 5.03 -4.03 5.48
CA THR A 128 4.23 -3.83 4.28
C THR A 128 5.01 -2.99 3.29
N VAL A 129 5.19 -3.49 2.10
CA VAL A 129 5.86 -2.78 1.00
C VAL A 129 4.81 -2.07 0.17
N TRP A 130 5.02 -0.78 -0.04
CA TRP A 130 4.10 0.12 -0.72
C TRP A 130 4.65 0.61 -2.04
N GLN A 131 3.79 0.79 -3.02
CA GLN A 131 4.07 1.42 -4.28
C GLN A 131 3.02 2.48 -4.60
N ARG A 132 3.49 3.66 -5.00
CA ARG A 132 2.59 4.71 -5.50
C ARG A 132 2.10 4.32 -6.88
N GLN A 133 0.79 4.34 -7.06
CA GLN A 133 0.15 4.04 -8.33
C GLN A 133 0.13 5.28 -9.25
N PRO A 134 -0.13 5.13 -10.56
CA PRO A 134 -0.20 6.25 -11.49
C PRO A 134 -1.24 7.32 -11.12
N ASP A 135 -2.29 6.95 -10.39
CA ASP A 135 -3.32 7.86 -9.87
C ASP A 135 -2.92 8.57 -8.56
N GLY A 136 -1.71 8.29 -8.06
CA GLY A 136 -1.16 8.83 -6.82
C GLY A 136 -1.51 8.04 -5.56
N ALA A 137 -2.39 7.06 -5.63
CA ALA A 137 -2.75 6.22 -4.48
C ALA A 137 -1.59 5.29 -4.08
N TRP A 138 -1.40 5.09 -2.78
CA TRP A 138 -0.51 4.07 -2.27
C TRP A 138 -1.23 2.73 -2.18
N LYS A 139 -0.65 1.69 -2.78
CA LYS A 139 -1.12 0.31 -2.70
C LYS A 139 0.00 -0.58 -2.20
N TRP A 140 -0.33 -1.56 -1.36
CA TRP A 140 0.66 -2.52 -0.93
C TRP A 140 0.90 -3.57 -2.02
N ILE A 141 2.18 -3.91 -2.22
CA ILE A 141 2.65 -4.87 -3.23
C ILE A 141 3.27 -6.12 -2.61
N ALA A 142 3.64 -6.07 -1.35
CA ALA A 142 4.08 -7.22 -0.57
C ALA A 142 3.79 -6.99 0.91
N ASP A 143 3.42 -8.05 1.61
CA ASP A 143 3.15 -8.00 3.05
C ASP A 143 3.65 -9.29 3.71
N MET A 144 4.26 -9.15 4.87
CA MET A 144 4.71 -10.27 5.67
C MET A 144 4.59 -9.96 7.16
N GLY A 145 4.05 -10.92 7.90
CA GLY A 145 3.96 -10.88 9.34
C GLY A 145 4.75 -11.99 10.02
N ALA A 146 5.19 -11.74 11.24
CA ALA A 146 5.82 -12.73 12.12
C ALA A 146 5.34 -12.52 13.55
N SER A 147 5.42 -13.57 14.38
CA SER A 147 5.10 -13.46 15.81
C SER A 147 5.97 -12.44 16.53
N ALA A 148 5.38 -11.76 17.50
CA ALA A 148 6.06 -10.82 18.39
C ALA A 148 5.67 -11.10 19.84
N PRO A 149 6.51 -10.69 20.83
CA PRO A 149 6.11 -10.71 22.23
C PRO A 149 4.97 -9.71 22.50
N PRO A 150 4.23 -9.86 23.61
CA PRO A 150 3.22 -8.89 24.01
C PRO A 150 3.83 -7.51 24.30
N PRO A 151 3.01 -6.42 24.25
CA PRO A 151 3.50 -5.04 24.39
C PRO A 151 4.34 -4.78 25.65
N GLU A 152 4.01 -5.42 26.74
CA GLU A 152 4.70 -5.27 28.03
C GLU A 152 6.13 -5.85 28.03
N ALA A 153 6.49 -6.62 26.99
CA ALA A 153 7.81 -7.26 26.82
C ALA A 153 8.65 -6.63 25.68
N ARG A 154 8.24 -5.45 25.18
CA ARG A 154 8.91 -4.74 24.07
C ARG A 154 9.76 -3.57 24.56
#